data_05f0106b10b707ff4f05c948544d29e1
#
_entry.id   05f0106b10b707ff4f05c948544d29e1
#
_cell.length_a   1.000
_cell.length_b   1.000
_cell.length_c   1.000
_cell.angle_alpha   90.00
_cell.angle_beta   90.00
_cell.angle_gamma   90.00
#
_symmetry.space_group_name_H-M   'P 1'
#
loop_
_entity.id
_entity.type
_entity.pdbx_description
1 polymer ?
#
loop_
_entity_poly.entity_id
_entity_poly.type
_entity_poly.pdbx_seq_one_letter_code
_entity_poly.pdbx_strand_id
1 'polypeptide(L)'
;IKMTTPLVEMDGDEMTRILWKLIKENLLEPYIDLNTEYYDLGLEYRNETNDQVTVDAANATKKYGVAVKCATITPNAARVKEYNLKEMWKSPNGTIRAILDGTVFRTPIKVKGIEPCVKNWKKPITIARHAYGHLYKASEMKIPGP
;
A
#
# COMPACT_ATOMS: atom_id res chain seq x y z
N ILE A 1 14.66 19.20 -11.16
CA ILE A 1 13.33 19.12 -11.81
C ILE A 1 12.29 19.63 -10.82
N LYS A 2 11.45 20.60 -11.23
CA LYS A 2 10.38 21.12 -10.39
C LYS A 2 9.11 20.27 -10.58
N MET A 3 8.54 19.79 -9.47
CA MET A 3 7.25 19.09 -9.49
C MET A 3 6.09 20.09 -9.55
N THR A 4 5.12 19.80 -10.40
CA THR A 4 3.88 20.61 -10.53
C THR A 4 2.71 20.06 -9.71
N THR A 5 2.71 18.77 -9.48
CA THR A 5 1.70 18.07 -8.69
C THR A 5 2.36 17.48 -7.45
N PRO A 6 1.79 17.64 -6.25
CA PRO A 6 2.32 17.00 -5.05
C PRO A 6 2.30 15.48 -5.16
N LEU A 7 3.33 14.84 -4.64
CA LEU A 7 3.36 13.42 -4.39
C LEU A 7 2.70 13.16 -3.03
N VAL A 8 1.65 12.35 -2.99
CA VAL A 8 1.11 11.89 -1.71
C VAL A 8 2.08 10.89 -1.10
N GLU A 9 2.65 11.27 0.03
CA GLU A 9 3.65 10.49 0.74
C GLU A 9 3.00 9.80 1.93
N MET A 10 2.91 8.48 1.88
CA MET A 10 2.36 7.65 2.95
C MET A 10 3.51 6.92 3.65
N ASP A 11 3.99 7.51 4.73
CA ASP A 11 5.05 6.89 5.52
C ASP A 11 4.52 5.65 6.26
N GLY A 12 5.43 4.78 6.69
CA GLY A 12 5.07 3.48 7.21
C GLY A 12 5.70 3.17 8.56
N ASP A 13 5.80 1.89 8.81
CA ASP A 13 6.37 1.36 10.05
C ASP A 13 7.79 0.84 9.86
N GLU A 14 8.50 0.74 10.98
CA GLU A 14 9.78 0.05 11.11
C GLU A 14 10.83 0.51 10.08
N MET A 15 11.51 -0.44 9.46
CA MET A 15 12.62 -0.21 8.56
C MET A 15 12.24 0.56 7.28
N THR A 16 11.00 0.42 6.83
CA THR A 16 10.57 1.08 5.58
C THR A 16 10.52 2.59 5.70
N ARG A 17 10.23 3.14 6.87
CA ARG A 17 10.31 4.56 7.18
C ARG A 17 11.73 5.10 6.99
N ILE A 18 12.70 4.39 7.52
CA ILE A 18 14.13 4.75 7.41
C ILE A 18 14.60 4.64 5.97
N LEU A 19 14.25 3.56 5.26
CA LEU A 19 14.63 3.37 3.87
C LEU A 19 14.02 4.45 2.96
N TRP A 20 12.76 4.80 3.18
CA TRP A 20 12.11 5.85 2.41
C TRP A 20 12.76 7.22 2.64
N LYS A 21 13.10 7.54 3.88
CA LYS A 21 13.87 8.75 4.19
C LYS A 21 15.19 8.81 3.44
N LEU A 22 15.97 7.71 3.45
CA LEU A 22 17.23 7.63 2.70
C LEU A 22 17.03 7.78 1.19
N ILE A 23 15.95 7.22 0.63
CA ILE A 23 15.61 7.37 -0.78
C ILE A 23 15.33 8.84 -1.11
N LYS A 24 14.52 9.53 -0.30
CA LYS A 24 14.26 10.96 -0.49
C LYS A 24 15.55 11.77 -0.48
N GLU A 25 16.29 11.68 0.61
CA GLU A 25 17.48 12.53 0.86
C GLU A 25 18.61 12.28 -0.15
N ASN A 26 18.83 11.02 -0.56
CA ASN A 26 19.99 10.68 -1.38
C ASN A 26 19.70 10.50 -2.88
N LEU A 27 18.45 10.16 -3.24
CA LEU A 27 18.11 9.84 -4.63
C LEU A 27 17.10 10.80 -5.26
N LEU A 28 16.24 11.45 -4.49
CA LEU A 28 15.20 12.31 -5.05
C LEU A 28 15.54 13.79 -4.89
N GLU A 29 15.71 14.27 -3.68
CA GLU A 29 15.91 15.69 -3.37
C GLU A 29 17.13 16.32 -4.07
N PRO A 30 18.25 15.61 -4.31
CA PRO A 30 19.36 16.17 -5.07
C PRO A 30 19.04 16.51 -6.54
N TYR A 31 17.99 15.92 -7.11
CA TYR A 31 17.65 16.06 -8.54
C TYR A 31 16.27 16.64 -8.78
N ILE A 32 15.39 16.60 -7.79
CA ILE A 32 13.99 16.96 -7.90
C ILE A 32 13.65 17.94 -6.78
N ASP A 33 13.01 19.06 -7.12
CA ASP A 33 12.34 19.94 -6.16
C ASP A 33 11.07 19.21 -5.69
N LEU A 34 11.26 18.33 -4.70
CA LEU A 34 10.26 17.37 -4.25
C LEU A 34 9.17 18.10 -3.46
N ASN A 35 7.95 18.05 -3.97
CA ASN A 35 6.77 18.55 -3.30
C ASN A 35 5.91 17.37 -2.83
N THR A 36 5.75 17.20 -1.52
CA THR A 36 4.98 16.09 -0.94
C THR A 36 3.81 16.59 -0.10
N GLU A 37 2.71 15.83 -0.14
CA GLU A 37 1.65 15.90 0.86
C GLU A 37 1.78 14.67 1.77
N TYR A 38 2.23 14.90 2.99
CA TYR A 38 2.70 13.85 3.90
C TYR A 38 1.59 13.31 4.80
N TYR A 39 1.52 11.98 4.90
CA TYR A 39 0.63 11.23 5.79
C TYR A 39 1.44 10.16 6.54
N ASP A 40 1.42 10.21 7.86
CA ASP A 40 2.03 9.16 8.69
C ASP A 40 1.05 7.98 8.85
N LEU A 41 1.32 6.88 8.16
CA LEU A 41 0.56 5.63 8.31
C LEU A 41 1.20 4.65 9.30
N GLY A 42 2.10 5.13 10.15
CA GLY A 42 2.64 4.35 11.25
C GLY A 42 1.55 3.92 12.21
N LEU A 43 1.71 2.74 12.81
CA LEU A 43 0.68 2.10 13.63
C LEU A 43 0.22 2.98 14.81
N GLU A 44 1.15 3.71 15.44
CA GLU A 44 0.85 4.59 16.57
C GLU A 44 -0.06 5.75 16.15
N TYR A 45 0.30 6.47 15.10
CA TYR A 45 -0.48 7.61 14.61
C TYR A 45 -1.84 7.18 14.02
N ARG A 46 -1.90 6.02 13.38
CA ARG A 46 -3.17 5.42 12.97
C ARG A 46 -4.07 5.12 14.17
N ASN A 47 -3.49 4.64 15.27
CA ASN A 47 -4.23 4.39 16.51
C ASN A 47 -4.73 5.69 17.16
N GLU A 48 -3.94 6.75 17.13
CA GLU A 48 -4.34 8.07 17.61
C GLU A 48 -5.54 8.63 16.84
N THR A 49 -5.48 8.56 15.52
CA THR A 49 -6.47 9.10 14.59
C THR A 49 -7.65 8.14 14.31
N ASN A 50 -7.73 7.01 15.01
CA ASN A 50 -8.71 5.94 14.74
C ASN A 50 -8.72 5.53 13.26
N ASP A 51 -7.55 5.38 12.67
CA ASP A 51 -7.28 5.06 11.26
C ASP A 51 -7.80 6.08 10.23
N GLN A 52 -8.24 7.26 10.67
CA GLN A 52 -8.73 8.31 9.77
C GLN A 52 -7.64 8.78 8.81
N VAL A 53 -6.38 8.84 9.25
CA VAL A 53 -5.24 9.21 8.40
C VAL A 53 -5.11 8.34 7.15
N THR A 54 -5.46 7.05 7.23
CA THR A 54 -5.45 6.15 6.07
C THR A 54 -6.50 6.55 5.03
N VAL A 55 -7.67 6.97 5.49
CA VAL A 55 -8.77 7.45 4.63
C VAL A 55 -8.38 8.78 3.97
N ASP A 56 -7.82 9.69 4.73
CA ASP A 56 -7.38 11.00 4.25
C ASP A 56 -6.28 10.87 3.19
N ALA A 57 -5.29 10.01 3.42
CA ALA A 57 -4.23 9.72 2.46
C ALA A 57 -4.77 9.11 1.15
N ALA A 58 -5.77 8.22 1.24
CA ALA A 58 -6.41 7.65 0.06
C ALA A 58 -7.19 8.70 -0.75
N ASN A 59 -7.89 9.61 -0.07
CA ASN A 59 -8.62 10.70 -0.72
C ASN A 59 -7.67 11.72 -1.35
N ALA A 60 -6.55 12.04 -0.71
CA ALA A 60 -5.49 12.84 -1.30
C ALA A 60 -4.92 12.19 -2.56
N THR A 61 -4.73 10.86 -2.54
CA THR A 61 -4.28 10.11 -3.72
C THR A 61 -5.27 10.21 -4.88
N LYS A 62 -6.58 10.16 -4.61
CA LYS A 62 -7.60 10.42 -5.64
C LYS A 62 -7.49 11.83 -6.22
N LYS A 63 -7.22 12.80 -5.37
CA LYS A 63 -7.12 14.22 -5.78
C LYS A 63 -5.91 14.48 -6.66
N TYR A 64 -4.74 13.95 -6.28
CA TYR A 64 -3.48 14.25 -6.96
C TYR A 64 -3.06 13.19 -8.00
N GLY A 65 -3.62 12.00 -7.95
CA GLY A 65 -3.39 10.94 -8.92
C GLY A 65 -2.08 10.18 -8.77
N VAL A 66 -1.24 10.51 -7.81
CA VAL A 66 0.06 9.86 -7.58
C VAL A 66 0.37 9.77 -6.09
N ALA A 67 0.84 8.61 -5.66
CA ALA A 67 1.24 8.38 -4.28
C ALA A 67 2.39 7.38 -4.19
N VAL A 68 3.17 7.48 -3.11
CA VAL A 68 4.08 6.45 -2.65
C VAL A 68 3.66 5.99 -1.27
N LYS A 69 3.67 4.69 -1.04
CA LYS A 69 3.30 4.11 0.25
C LYS A 69 4.39 3.17 0.74
N CYS A 70 4.86 3.44 1.94
CA CYS A 70 5.73 2.55 2.69
C CYS A 70 4.95 1.34 3.25
N ALA A 71 5.65 0.30 3.66
CA ALA A 71 5.03 -0.83 4.32
C ALA A 71 4.47 -0.44 5.70
N THR A 72 3.33 -1.00 6.05
CA THR A 72 2.63 -0.73 7.30
C THR A 72 2.33 -2.02 8.04
N ILE A 73 2.35 -1.97 9.36
CA ILE A 73 1.94 -3.09 10.20
C ILE A 73 0.42 -3.26 10.12
N THR A 74 -0.02 -4.51 9.88
CA THR A 74 -1.41 -4.92 10.12
C THR A 74 -1.43 -5.66 11.45
N PRO A 75 -1.99 -5.08 12.52
CA PRO A 75 -1.91 -5.68 13.84
C PRO A 75 -2.74 -6.96 13.92
N ASN A 76 -2.18 -7.94 14.62
CA ASN A 76 -2.88 -9.12 15.12
C ASN A 76 -3.13 -8.97 16.63
N ALA A 77 -3.76 -9.95 17.24
CA ALA A 77 -4.09 -9.90 18.68
C ALA A 77 -2.87 -9.69 19.61
N ALA A 78 -1.69 -10.22 19.21
CA ALA A 78 -0.45 -10.00 19.96
C ALA A 78 0.03 -8.55 19.83
N ARG A 79 0.01 -7.99 18.63
CA ARG A 79 0.38 -6.61 18.35
C ARG A 79 -0.56 -5.60 19.02
N VAL A 80 -1.86 -5.91 19.13
CA VAL A 80 -2.82 -5.06 19.86
C VAL A 80 -2.39 -4.89 21.32
N LYS A 81 -1.93 -5.95 21.98
CA LYS A 81 -1.41 -5.88 23.36
C LYS A 81 -0.05 -5.19 23.44
N GLU A 82 0.88 -5.52 22.53
CA GLU A 82 2.23 -4.97 22.50
C GLU A 82 2.24 -3.45 22.33
N TYR A 83 1.41 -2.92 21.44
CA TYR A 83 1.32 -1.48 21.13
C TYR A 83 0.18 -0.79 21.90
N ASN A 84 -0.51 -1.47 22.80
CA ASN A 84 -1.65 -0.93 23.53
C ASN A 84 -2.68 -0.24 22.61
N LEU A 85 -3.06 -0.93 21.54
CA LEU A 85 -3.98 -0.36 20.55
C LEU A 85 -5.42 -0.38 21.03
N LYS A 86 -6.20 0.61 20.60
CA LYS A 86 -7.64 0.71 20.89
C LYS A 86 -8.43 -0.44 20.28
N GLU A 87 -8.01 -0.89 19.08
CA GLU A 87 -8.60 -2.03 18.39
C GLU A 87 -7.63 -2.67 17.40
N MET A 88 -8.02 -3.79 16.82
CA MET A 88 -7.25 -4.47 15.78
C MET A 88 -7.52 -3.81 14.41
N TRP A 89 -6.78 -2.74 14.11
CA TRP A 89 -6.94 -1.95 12.90
C TRP A 89 -6.81 -2.78 11.62
N LYS A 90 -7.64 -2.49 10.64
CA LYS A 90 -7.59 -3.13 9.32
C LYS A 90 -6.30 -2.80 8.58
N SER A 91 -5.99 -3.60 7.56
CA SER A 91 -4.85 -3.31 6.69
C SER A 91 -5.07 -2.00 5.93
N PRO A 92 -4.16 -1.02 6.03
CA PRO A 92 -4.22 0.21 5.24
C PRO A 92 -4.25 -0.06 3.74
N ASN A 93 -3.56 -1.12 3.29
CA ASN A 93 -3.58 -1.52 1.88
C ASN A 93 -4.99 -1.86 1.39
N GLY A 94 -5.78 -2.54 2.22
CA GLY A 94 -7.18 -2.86 1.92
C GLY A 94 -8.05 -1.61 1.85
N THR A 95 -7.94 -0.74 2.86
CA THR A 95 -8.69 0.52 2.94
C THR A 95 -8.38 1.44 1.76
N ILE A 96 -7.10 1.66 1.46
CA ILE A 96 -6.66 2.52 0.35
C ILE A 96 -7.16 1.97 -0.99
N ARG A 97 -6.98 0.67 -1.25
CA ARG A 97 -7.44 0.06 -2.52
C ARG A 97 -8.95 0.16 -2.67
N ALA A 98 -9.70 -0.06 -1.60
CA ALA A 98 -11.16 0.05 -1.61
C ALA A 98 -11.62 1.48 -1.94
N ILE A 99 -10.95 2.49 -1.38
CA ILE A 99 -11.25 3.90 -1.64
C ILE A 99 -10.86 4.31 -3.06
N LEU A 100 -9.70 3.87 -3.53
CA LEU A 100 -9.23 4.16 -4.90
C LEU A 100 -10.05 3.43 -5.96
N ASP A 101 -10.58 2.25 -5.59
CA ASP A 101 -11.34 1.37 -6.47
C ASP A 101 -10.55 0.87 -7.70
N GLY A 102 -11.19 0.03 -8.52
CA GLY A 102 -10.64 -0.44 -9.78
C GLY A 102 -9.89 -1.77 -9.72
N THR A 103 -9.28 -2.11 -10.83
CA THR A 103 -8.53 -3.35 -11.01
C THR A 103 -7.12 -3.07 -11.51
N VAL A 104 -6.14 -3.65 -10.85
CA VAL A 104 -4.73 -3.59 -11.27
C VAL A 104 -4.41 -4.84 -12.08
N PHE A 105 -3.87 -4.63 -13.27
CA PHE A 105 -3.36 -5.70 -14.13
C PHE A 105 -1.84 -5.74 -14.08
N ARG A 106 -1.29 -6.91 -13.86
CA ARG A 106 0.17 -7.13 -13.83
C ARG A 106 0.56 -8.18 -14.85
N THR A 107 1.48 -7.82 -15.73
CA THR A 107 2.09 -8.73 -16.70
C THR A 107 3.56 -8.92 -16.34
N PRO A 108 4.08 -10.16 -16.35
CA PRO A 108 5.50 -10.40 -16.08
C PRO A 108 6.40 -9.61 -17.04
N ILE A 109 7.40 -8.94 -16.48
CA ILE A 109 8.43 -8.25 -17.25
C ILE A 109 9.48 -9.30 -17.63
N LYS A 110 9.69 -9.50 -18.94
CA LYS A 110 10.73 -10.39 -19.47
C LYS A 110 11.88 -9.56 -20.00
N VAL A 111 13.08 -9.88 -19.55
CA VAL A 111 14.31 -9.26 -20.05
C VAL A 111 14.90 -10.13 -21.14
N LYS A 112 15.22 -9.53 -22.29
CA LYS A 112 15.85 -10.26 -23.41
C LYS A 112 17.19 -10.86 -22.96
N GLY A 113 17.37 -12.15 -23.20
CA GLY A 113 18.58 -12.88 -22.82
C GLY A 113 18.58 -13.46 -21.40
N ILE A 114 17.54 -13.18 -20.59
CA ILE A 114 17.38 -13.79 -19.28
C ILE A 114 16.21 -14.77 -19.33
N GLU A 115 16.48 -16.03 -19.00
CA GLU A 115 15.45 -17.07 -18.93
C GLU A 115 14.57 -16.86 -17.68
N PRO A 116 13.24 -16.91 -17.82
CA PRO A 116 12.35 -16.75 -16.67
C PRO A 116 12.48 -17.94 -15.70
N CYS A 117 12.24 -17.70 -14.42
CA CYS A 117 12.29 -18.74 -13.37
C CYS A 117 11.38 -19.93 -13.69
N VAL A 118 10.24 -19.66 -14.34
CA VAL A 118 9.30 -20.72 -14.77
C VAL A 118 9.46 -20.93 -16.27
N LYS A 119 10.28 -21.89 -16.65
CA LYS A 119 10.65 -22.19 -18.04
C LYS A 119 9.49 -22.58 -18.94
N ASN A 120 8.45 -23.17 -18.36
CA ASN A 120 7.27 -23.66 -19.10
C ASN A 120 6.30 -22.55 -19.52
N TRP A 121 6.48 -21.33 -19.06
CA TRP A 121 5.63 -20.22 -19.45
C TRP A 121 5.97 -19.73 -20.85
N LYS A 122 5.20 -20.21 -21.83
CA LYS A 122 5.39 -19.89 -23.24
C LYS A 122 4.51 -18.73 -23.73
N LYS A 123 3.46 -18.39 -22.99
CA LYS A 123 2.51 -17.32 -23.33
C LYS A 123 2.52 -16.26 -22.23
N PRO A 124 2.14 -15.01 -22.55
CA PRO A 124 1.94 -13.98 -21.54
C PRO A 124 0.89 -14.41 -20.50
N ILE A 125 1.18 -14.14 -19.24
CA ILE A 125 0.25 -14.36 -18.13
C ILE A 125 -0.04 -13.00 -17.53
N THR A 126 -1.31 -12.60 -17.50
CA THR A 126 -1.74 -11.37 -16.88
C THR A 126 -2.50 -11.70 -15.60
N ILE A 127 -2.07 -11.12 -14.49
CA ILE A 127 -2.72 -11.28 -13.18
C ILE A 127 -3.49 -10.01 -12.87
N ALA A 128 -4.80 -10.14 -12.67
CA ALA A 128 -5.67 -9.05 -12.26
C ALA A 128 -5.91 -9.09 -10.75
N ARG A 129 -5.90 -7.93 -10.11
CA ARG A 129 -6.28 -7.76 -8.71
C ARG A 129 -7.33 -6.67 -8.58
N HIS A 130 -8.52 -7.03 -8.13
CA HIS A 130 -9.61 -6.10 -7.85
C HIS A 130 -9.48 -5.52 -6.43
N ALA A 131 -9.93 -4.26 -6.25
CA ALA A 131 -9.88 -3.53 -4.99
C ALA A 131 -10.62 -4.27 -3.86
N TYR A 132 -11.76 -4.86 -4.17
CA TYR A 132 -12.61 -5.63 -3.26
C TYR A 132 -12.39 -7.15 -3.37
N GLY A 133 -11.18 -7.59 -3.57
CA GLY A 133 -10.87 -9.02 -3.59
C GLY A 133 -11.38 -9.74 -2.34
N HIS A 134 -11.81 -10.98 -2.49
CA HIS A 134 -12.43 -11.81 -1.45
C HIS A 134 -11.61 -11.91 -0.14
N LEU A 135 -10.30 -11.73 -0.20
CA LEU A 135 -9.42 -11.77 0.97
C LEU A 135 -9.77 -10.72 2.05
N TYR A 136 -10.37 -9.58 1.67
CA TYR A 136 -10.64 -8.47 2.58
C TYR A 136 -12.13 -8.31 2.93
N LYS A 137 -13.03 -8.85 2.13
CA LYS A 137 -14.51 -8.75 2.30
C LYS A 137 -15.20 -10.02 1.85
N ALA A 138 -14.66 -11.17 2.25
CA ALA A 138 -15.34 -12.45 1.98
C ALA A 138 -16.54 -12.61 2.91
N SER A 139 -17.64 -13.10 2.37
CA SER A 139 -18.74 -13.67 3.13
C SER A 139 -18.71 -15.18 2.93
N GLU A 140 -18.63 -15.91 4.02
CA GLU A 140 -18.60 -17.36 3.99
C GLU A 140 -19.93 -17.93 4.50
N MET A 141 -20.46 -18.92 3.81
CA MET A 141 -21.65 -19.64 4.21
C MET A 141 -21.43 -21.13 4.01
N LYS A 142 -21.62 -21.90 5.08
CA LYS A 142 -21.65 -23.37 4.99
C LYS A 142 -23.05 -23.82 4.59
N ILE A 143 -23.18 -24.43 3.41
CA ILE A 143 -24.43 -25.07 2.99
C ILE A 143 -24.45 -26.45 3.62
N PRO A 144 -25.45 -26.78 4.47
CA PRO A 144 -25.61 -28.13 4.99
C PRO A 144 -25.83 -29.10 3.80
N GLY A 145 -25.16 -30.22 3.82
CA GLY A 145 -25.41 -31.29 2.85
C GLY A 145 -26.82 -31.87 3.04
N PRO A 146 -27.29 -32.62 2.04
CA PRO A 146 -28.56 -33.34 2.12
C PRO A 146 -28.55 -34.40 3.23
#